data_517462e077313d8d3844655d2c7f570f
#
_entry.id   517462e077313d8d3844655d2c7f570f
#
_cell.length_a   1.000
_cell.length_b   1.000
_cell.length_c   1.000
_cell.angle_alpha   90.00
_cell.angle_beta   90.00
_cell.angle_gamma   90.00
#
_symmetry.space_group_name_H-M   'P 1'
#
loop_
_entity.id
_entity.type
_entity.pdbx_description
1 polymer ?
#
loop_
_entity_poly.entity_id
_entity_poly.type
_entity_poly.pdbx_seq_one_letter_code
_entity_poly.pdbx_strand_id
1 'polypeptide(L)'
;MIKSVIKNEIYMSARYIKEHELSENGVCIVGSNRVAEYLKATSEYLGDGAPLFPSASQVSGTFTKLWYVLEEDNYDETDLQAAISLCEKQNAGLIAIILLSNIKPNDTIQKYAEMELLTVMDERLGRLRALLSGHKNISALFFDRIFGADFDCLHLAEICKEAQDDRTITVAQDMANRCTSALYLPDAVDAVYTVSKLGREGNAYNASSFYLSEYELRSEIYAMLARHGVKLNVTGESSPPVYAAISNGKLKSLGYENVCGFSDALRYTLLNHLERFSIQTDRIHDGYSGKLNALRAIEKDMLREIDRICRAHDIKYFISYGTMLGAVRHGGFIPWDDDVDVAMLRAEFEKFRQIAPKELNTRFSYESHINGNGYHYFFDRITAKDTYFASKYSDGYEMPKGISVDIFVVDNVPADPKAAYRFWKSLMRRRLLMNVRWKNTARRGKAYLLSKLLLPILRLRSMDGYSKAYEKAVRKYEHRDTGWVMPASSDHKYRGTFPIETFDQVIPYRFDDVDTFIPVGYEAFLKAWYTDSYMDMLPLSEQNPFHDYYRLDVGSSLDPESDIHFDYFGELK
;
A
#
# COMPACT_ATOMS: atom_id res chain seq x y z
N MET A 1 -0.25 3.59 -11.37
CA MET A 1 0.27 4.09 -10.09
C MET A 1 -0.56 5.23 -9.49
N ILE A 2 -0.86 6.35 -10.19
CA ILE A 2 -1.78 7.40 -9.67
C ILE A 2 -3.10 6.81 -9.12
N LYS A 3 -3.70 5.84 -9.83
CA LYS A 3 -4.91 5.13 -9.34
C LYS A 3 -4.68 4.29 -8.08
N SER A 4 -3.45 3.87 -7.78
CA SER A 4 -3.16 3.09 -6.57
C SER A 4 -2.98 3.97 -5.33
N VAL A 5 -2.36 5.13 -5.46
CA VAL A 5 -2.23 6.10 -4.34
C VAL A 5 -3.61 6.61 -3.94
N ILE A 6 -4.43 7.00 -4.92
CA ILE A 6 -5.83 7.40 -4.68
C ILE A 6 -6.63 6.31 -3.96
N LYS A 7 -6.48 5.05 -4.38
CA LYS A 7 -7.14 3.92 -3.70
C LYS A 7 -6.68 3.74 -2.26
N ASN A 8 -5.39 3.95 -1.98
CA ASN A 8 -4.85 3.86 -0.63
C ASN A 8 -5.41 4.95 0.28
N GLU A 9 -5.50 6.19 -0.22
CA GLU A 9 -6.07 7.30 0.54
C GLU A 9 -7.56 7.07 0.83
N ILE A 10 -8.35 6.61 -0.15
CA ILE A 10 -9.76 6.22 0.04
C ILE A 10 -9.87 5.09 1.08
N TYR A 11 -8.98 4.10 1.02
CA TYR A 11 -8.96 3.02 1.99
C TYR A 11 -8.65 3.51 3.40
N MET A 12 -7.69 4.42 3.58
CA MET A 12 -7.33 4.99 4.89
C MET A 12 -8.54 5.69 5.53
N SER A 13 -9.24 6.56 4.79
CA SER A 13 -10.46 7.20 5.26
C SER A 13 -11.57 6.19 5.55
N ALA A 14 -11.83 5.25 4.66
CA ALA A 14 -12.87 4.26 4.85
C ALA A 14 -12.63 3.37 6.08
N ARG A 15 -11.38 3.06 6.37
CA ARG A 15 -10.99 2.36 7.59
C ARG A 15 -11.30 3.19 8.84
N TYR A 16 -10.85 4.43 8.89
CA TYR A 16 -11.12 5.35 10.00
C TYR A 16 -12.63 5.47 10.25
N ILE A 17 -13.41 5.72 9.18
CA ILE A 17 -14.87 5.86 9.24
C ILE A 17 -15.54 4.61 9.82
N LYS A 18 -15.08 3.40 9.42
CA LYS A 18 -15.60 2.14 9.97
C LYS A 18 -15.23 1.93 11.43
N GLU A 19 -13.98 2.16 11.79
CA GLU A 19 -13.48 1.99 13.16
C GLU A 19 -14.18 2.93 14.16
N HIS A 20 -14.62 4.11 13.70
CA HIS A 20 -15.32 5.09 14.51
C HIS A 20 -16.85 5.10 14.32
N GLU A 21 -17.40 4.12 13.58
CA GLU A 21 -18.84 3.98 13.29
C GLU A 21 -19.47 5.24 12.67
N LEU A 22 -18.71 5.95 11.83
CA LEU A 22 -19.13 7.23 11.23
C LEU A 22 -19.91 7.07 9.92
N SER A 23 -20.01 5.86 9.37
CA SER A 23 -20.74 5.57 8.12
C SER A 23 -22.18 6.09 8.15
N GLU A 24 -22.66 6.66 7.05
CA GLU A 24 -23.92 7.39 7.03
C GLU A 24 -24.67 7.20 5.70
N ASN A 25 -25.90 6.71 5.80
CA ASN A 25 -26.80 6.51 4.65
C ASN A 25 -27.71 7.73 4.40
N GLY A 26 -28.20 7.85 3.18
CA GLY A 26 -29.13 8.92 2.82
C GLY A 26 -28.44 10.27 2.61
N VAL A 27 -27.14 10.26 2.36
CA VAL A 27 -26.35 11.44 2.01
C VAL A 27 -26.42 11.70 0.51
N CYS A 28 -26.44 12.97 0.14
CA CYS A 28 -26.27 13.45 -1.23
C CYS A 28 -25.08 14.41 -1.26
N ILE A 29 -24.24 14.32 -2.28
CA ILE A 29 -23.08 15.19 -2.48
C ILE A 29 -23.33 16.14 -3.64
N VAL A 30 -23.00 17.42 -3.44
CA VAL A 30 -23.03 18.44 -4.49
C VAL A 30 -21.65 19.09 -4.59
N GLY A 31 -21.11 19.14 -5.79
CA GLY A 31 -19.82 19.76 -6.09
C GLY A 31 -19.21 19.19 -7.37
N SER A 32 -18.34 19.97 -7.99
CA SER A 32 -17.65 19.59 -9.25
C SER A 32 -16.13 19.50 -9.10
N ASN A 33 -15.63 19.58 -7.87
CA ASN A 33 -14.20 19.52 -7.58
C ASN A 33 -13.73 18.14 -7.10
N ARG A 34 -12.43 17.99 -6.99
CA ARG A 34 -11.79 16.72 -6.60
C ARG A 34 -12.19 16.23 -5.20
N VAL A 35 -12.44 17.12 -4.25
CA VAL A 35 -12.90 16.73 -2.90
C VAL A 35 -14.25 16.03 -2.96
N ALA A 36 -15.18 16.56 -3.76
CA ALA A 36 -16.49 15.94 -3.96
C ALA A 36 -16.37 14.54 -4.62
N GLU A 37 -15.45 14.37 -5.59
CA GLU A 37 -15.15 13.08 -6.20
C GLU A 37 -14.60 12.06 -5.19
N TYR A 38 -13.72 12.51 -4.26
CA TYR A 38 -13.18 11.66 -3.21
C TYR A 38 -14.22 11.25 -2.18
N LEU A 39 -15.08 12.17 -1.77
CA LEU A 39 -16.21 11.87 -0.88
C LEU A 39 -17.13 10.81 -1.49
N LYS A 40 -17.46 10.94 -2.78
CA LYS A 40 -18.22 9.95 -3.53
C LYS A 40 -17.51 8.60 -3.53
N ALA A 41 -16.24 8.55 -3.92
CA ALA A 41 -15.48 7.32 -4.03
C ALA A 41 -15.34 6.61 -2.67
N THR A 42 -15.17 7.35 -1.58
CA THR A 42 -15.13 6.80 -0.23
C THR A 42 -16.50 6.25 0.18
N SER A 43 -17.59 6.97 -0.12
CA SER A 43 -18.95 6.51 0.14
C SER A 43 -19.28 5.22 -0.63
N GLU A 44 -18.86 5.12 -1.89
CA GLU A 44 -19.01 3.89 -2.70
C GLU A 44 -18.22 2.73 -2.09
N TYR A 45 -16.99 2.98 -1.63
CA TYR A 45 -16.15 1.96 -0.98
C TYR A 45 -16.74 1.47 0.35
N LEU A 46 -17.39 2.34 1.10
CA LEU A 46 -18.08 2.01 2.35
C LEU A 46 -19.41 1.25 2.12
N GLY A 47 -19.98 1.33 0.92
CA GLY A 47 -21.31 0.83 0.61
C GLY A 47 -22.44 1.80 0.93
N ASP A 48 -22.15 3.03 1.32
CA ASP A 48 -23.13 4.08 1.62
C ASP A 48 -23.80 4.63 0.35
N GLY A 49 -23.09 4.63 -0.78
CA GLY A 49 -23.59 4.91 -2.12
C GLY A 49 -24.13 6.33 -2.32
N ALA A 50 -23.49 7.34 -1.71
CA ALA A 50 -23.90 8.74 -1.84
C ALA A 50 -23.80 9.25 -3.30
N PRO A 51 -24.91 9.69 -3.94
CA PRO A 51 -24.86 10.23 -5.29
C PRO A 51 -24.18 11.60 -5.30
N LEU A 52 -23.42 11.86 -6.39
CA LEU A 52 -22.75 13.13 -6.64
C LEU A 52 -23.44 13.88 -7.77
N PHE A 53 -23.76 15.15 -7.53
CA PHE A 53 -24.35 16.06 -8.50
C PHE A 53 -23.45 17.29 -8.67
N PRO A 54 -23.29 17.81 -9.89
CA PRO A 54 -22.44 18.99 -10.12
C PRO A 54 -23.05 20.30 -9.58
N SER A 55 -24.38 20.35 -9.39
CA SER A 55 -25.09 21.51 -8.83
C SER A 55 -26.34 21.09 -8.05
N ALA A 56 -26.79 21.97 -7.14
CA ALA A 56 -27.98 21.72 -6.33
C ALA A 56 -29.26 21.65 -7.17
N SER A 57 -29.34 22.37 -8.28
CA SER A 57 -30.47 22.34 -9.19
C SER A 57 -30.70 20.98 -9.89
N GLN A 58 -29.68 20.14 -9.93
CA GLN A 58 -29.72 18.79 -10.54
C GLN A 58 -30.03 17.68 -9.54
N VAL A 59 -30.07 18.00 -8.26
CA VAL A 59 -30.34 17.01 -7.20
C VAL A 59 -31.73 16.46 -7.35
N SER A 60 -31.83 15.14 -7.40
CA SER A 60 -33.08 14.39 -7.50
C SER A 60 -33.19 13.33 -6.40
N GLY A 61 -34.40 13.02 -5.98
CA GLY A 61 -34.66 12.04 -4.93
C GLY A 61 -34.73 12.67 -3.52
N THR A 62 -34.83 11.80 -2.52
CA THR A 62 -34.90 12.17 -1.12
C THR A 62 -33.57 11.85 -0.42
N PHE A 63 -33.16 12.72 0.48
CA PHE A 63 -31.96 12.57 1.28
C PHE A 63 -32.18 13.11 2.69
N THR A 64 -31.36 12.69 3.63
CA THR A 64 -31.37 13.18 5.02
C THR A 64 -30.31 14.24 5.26
N LYS A 65 -29.22 14.19 4.47
CA LYS A 65 -28.13 15.17 4.52
C LYS A 65 -27.62 15.49 3.13
N LEU A 66 -27.14 16.71 2.97
CA LEU A 66 -26.50 17.21 1.77
C LEU A 66 -25.11 17.74 2.13
N TRP A 67 -24.09 17.20 1.50
CA TRP A 67 -22.72 17.71 1.57
C TRP A 67 -22.46 18.58 0.36
N TYR A 68 -22.34 19.87 0.58
CA TYR A 68 -22.13 20.87 -0.46
C TYR A 68 -20.69 21.35 -0.45
N VAL A 69 -19.91 20.99 -1.48
CA VAL A 69 -18.48 21.30 -1.58
C VAL A 69 -18.28 22.51 -2.47
N LEU A 70 -17.67 23.56 -1.94
CA LEU A 70 -17.43 24.82 -2.64
C LEU A 70 -16.00 25.34 -2.39
N GLU A 71 -15.52 26.15 -3.32
CA GLU A 71 -14.27 26.91 -3.20
C GLU A 71 -14.59 28.33 -2.78
N GLU A 72 -13.87 28.86 -1.79
CA GLU A 72 -14.11 30.19 -1.22
C GLU A 72 -14.11 31.31 -2.27
N ASP A 73 -13.23 31.22 -3.25
CA ASP A 73 -13.01 32.23 -4.28
C ASP A 73 -13.82 32.03 -5.57
N ASN A 74 -14.47 30.87 -5.70
CA ASN A 74 -15.18 30.48 -6.93
C ASN A 74 -16.46 29.67 -6.66
N TYR A 75 -17.40 30.21 -5.86
CA TYR A 75 -18.69 29.55 -5.65
C TYR A 75 -19.85 30.29 -6.29
N ASP A 76 -20.88 29.56 -6.68
CA ASP A 76 -22.15 30.09 -7.18
C ASP A 76 -23.13 30.31 -6.01
N GLU A 77 -23.36 31.57 -5.67
CA GLU A 77 -24.28 31.96 -4.60
C GLU A 77 -25.70 31.51 -4.86
N THR A 78 -26.15 31.51 -6.11
CA THR A 78 -27.50 31.08 -6.49
C THR A 78 -27.67 29.56 -6.29
N ASP A 79 -26.65 28.80 -6.64
CA ASP A 79 -26.68 27.32 -6.44
C ASP A 79 -26.59 26.96 -4.94
N LEU A 80 -25.82 27.70 -4.15
CA LEU A 80 -25.78 27.52 -2.69
C LEU A 80 -27.14 27.85 -2.06
N GLN A 81 -27.81 28.92 -2.47
CA GLN A 81 -29.16 29.27 -2.01
C GLN A 81 -30.18 28.19 -2.41
N ALA A 82 -30.04 27.60 -3.61
CA ALA A 82 -30.85 26.47 -4.05
C ALA A 82 -30.63 25.22 -3.17
N ALA A 83 -29.39 24.94 -2.79
CA ALA A 83 -29.05 23.85 -1.85
C ALA A 83 -29.70 24.05 -0.48
N ILE A 84 -29.61 25.27 0.08
CA ILE A 84 -30.24 25.64 1.35
C ILE A 84 -31.76 25.42 1.26
N SER A 85 -32.40 25.98 0.25
CA SER A 85 -33.86 25.86 0.05
C SER A 85 -34.30 24.39 -0.15
N LEU A 86 -33.49 23.60 -0.82
CA LEU A 86 -33.75 22.17 -1.02
C LEU A 86 -33.69 21.40 0.31
N CYS A 87 -32.70 21.67 1.15
CA CYS A 87 -32.58 21.06 2.48
C CYS A 87 -33.73 21.45 3.40
N GLU A 88 -34.12 22.73 3.40
CA GLU A 88 -35.29 23.21 4.17
C GLU A 88 -36.58 22.49 3.75
N LYS A 89 -36.80 22.37 2.44
CA LYS A 89 -37.97 21.68 1.87
C LYS A 89 -38.05 20.20 2.24
N GLN A 90 -36.90 19.53 2.35
CA GLN A 90 -36.82 18.11 2.70
C GLN A 90 -36.63 17.88 4.20
N ASN A 91 -36.49 18.92 5.00
CA ASN A 91 -36.09 18.86 6.41
C ASN A 91 -34.78 18.08 6.60
N ALA A 92 -33.81 18.32 5.71
CA ALA A 92 -32.51 17.68 5.68
C ALA A 92 -31.44 18.59 6.25
N GLY A 93 -30.36 18.01 6.80
CA GLY A 93 -29.18 18.75 7.23
C GLY A 93 -28.29 19.13 6.04
N LEU A 94 -27.67 20.31 6.09
CA LEU A 94 -26.64 20.76 5.15
C LEU A 94 -25.29 20.87 5.82
N ILE A 95 -24.25 20.30 5.21
CA ILE A 95 -22.86 20.58 5.56
C ILE A 95 -22.24 21.34 4.39
N ALA A 96 -21.95 22.61 4.58
CA ALA A 96 -21.21 23.42 3.63
C ALA A 96 -19.71 23.18 3.86
N ILE A 97 -19.05 22.52 2.92
CA ILE A 97 -17.62 22.20 2.93
C ILE A 97 -16.92 23.27 2.10
N ILE A 98 -16.14 24.12 2.77
CA ILE A 98 -15.56 25.33 2.21
C ILE A 98 -14.05 25.16 2.11
N LEU A 99 -13.54 25.07 0.89
CA LEU A 99 -12.11 25.02 0.61
C LEU A 99 -11.54 26.44 0.65
N LEU A 100 -10.62 26.68 1.57
CA LEU A 100 -9.95 27.98 1.71
C LEU A 100 -8.78 28.08 0.74
N SER A 101 -8.77 29.12 -0.08
CA SER A 101 -7.71 29.35 -1.09
C SER A 101 -6.53 30.15 -0.53
N ASN A 102 -6.80 31.12 0.38
CA ASN A 102 -5.81 32.06 0.91
C ASN A 102 -5.99 32.31 2.41
N ILE A 103 -5.21 31.64 3.21
CA ILE A 103 -5.09 31.92 4.65
C ILE A 103 -4.03 33.03 4.80
N LYS A 104 -4.47 34.26 5.10
CA LYS A 104 -3.52 35.37 5.30
C LYS A 104 -2.79 35.23 6.62
N PRO A 105 -1.48 35.55 6.66
CA PRO A 105 -0.72 35.62 7.90
C PRO A 105 -1.39 36.58 8.90
N ASN A 106 -1.38 36.22 10.16
CA ASN A 106 -1.84 37.06 11.25
C ASN A 106 -0.68 37.34 12.21
N ASP A 107 -0.16 38.56 12.13
CA ASP A 107 1.00 39.03 12.91
C ASP A 107 0.71 39.14 14.41
N THR A 108 -0.55 39.02 14.84
CA THR A 108 -0.94 39.16 16.25
C THR A 108 -1.01 37.83 16.99
N ILE A 109 -0.94 36.70 16.29
CA ILE A 109 -1.03 35.36 16.93
C ILE A 109 0.37 34.88 17.31
N GLN A 110 0.60 34.75 18.62
CA GLN A 110 1.89 34.35 19.18
C GLN A 110 1.99 32.86 19.54
N LYS A 111 0.87 32.09 19.56
CA LYS A 111 0.83 30.68 19.92
C LYS A 111 -0.28 29.94 19.17
N TYR A 112 -0.02 28.69 18.78
CA TYR A 112 -1.02 27.83 18.13
C TYR A 112 -2.32 27.64 18.94
N ALA A 113 -2.25 27.67 20.27
CA ALA A 113 -3.42 27.53 21.15
C ALA A 113 -4.42 28.69 21.09
N GLU A 114 -4.02 29.84 20.53
CA GLU A 114 -4.85 31.05 20.45
C GLU A 114 -5.60 31.19 19.12
N MET A 115 -5.41 30.24 18.20
CA MET A 115 -6.01 30.26 16.85
C MET A 115 -7.46 29.76 16.86
N GLU A 116 -8.29 30.24 17.76
CA GLU A 116 -9.66 29.72 17.87
C GLU A 116 -10.62 30.14 16.76
N LEU A 117 -10.27 31.02 15.90
CA LEU A 117 -11.04 31.33 14.69
C LEU A 117 -10.24 32.29 13.83
N LEU A 118 -10.00 31.92 12.61
CA LEU A 118 -9.58 32.87 11.59
C LEU A 118 -10.49 34.09 11.61
N THR A 119 -9.95 35.16 12.08
CA THR A 119 -10.48 36.48 11.74
C THR A 119 -9.89 36.93 10.37
N VAL A 120 -9.90 36.01 9.41
CA VAL A 120 -9.67 36.43 8.02
C VAL A 120 -10.99 36.93 7.50
N MET A 121 -11.18 38.20 7.66
CA MET A 121 -12.29 38.93 7.10
C MET A 121 -11.96 39.32 5.66
N ASP A 122 -11.93 38.35 4.76
CA ASP A 122 -12.19 38.63 3.37
C ASP A 122 -13.69 38.89 3.23
N GLU A 123 -14.04 39.86 2.44
CA GLU A 123 -15.44 40.27 2.20
C GLU A 123 -16.27 39.09 1.66
N ARG A 124 -15.68 38.22 0.85
CA ARG A 124 -16.33 37.02 0.32
C ARG A 124 -16.65 36.01 1.42
N LEU A 125 -15.70 35.70 2.29
CA LEU A 125 -15.92 34.80 3.42
C LEU A 125 -16.96 35.36 4.39
N GLY A 126 -16.99 36.67 4.58
CA GLY A 126 -18.01 37.39 5.32
C GLY A 126 -19.42 37.22 4.73
N ARG A 127 -19.56 37.32 3.40
CA ARG A 127 -20.84 37.06 2.70
C ARG A 127 -21.26 35.61 2.80
N LEU A 128 -20.34 34.68 2.58
CA LEU A 128 -20.59 33.23 2.70
C LEU A 128 -21.06 32.86 4.10
N ARG A 129 -20.40 33.40 5.14
CA ARG A 129 -20.84 33.22 6.54
C ARG A 129 -22.21 33.83 6.80
N ALA A 130 -22.52 35.00 6.22
CA ALA A 130 -23.83 35.62 6.34
C ALA A 130 -24.93 34.75 5.70
N LEU A 131 -24.66 34.17 4.53
CA LEU A 131 -25.59 33.25 3.86
C LEU A 131 -25.87 31.99 4.67
N LEU A 132 -24.85 31.42 5.29
CA LEU A 132 -24.98 30.20 6.11
C LEU A 132 -25.53 30.49 7.51
N SER A 133 -25.42 31.73 8.00
CA SER A 133 -25.88 32.10 9.32
C SER A 133 -27.41 32.23 9.38
N GLY A 134 -28.01 31.85 10.50
CA GLY A 134 -29.48 31.93 10.71
C GLY A 134 -30.25 30.66 10.37
N HIS A 135 -29.63 29.68 9.73
CA HIS A 135 -30.23 28.38 9.42
C HIS A 135 -29.79 27.33 10.45
N LYS A 136 -30.72 26.77 11.20
CA LYS A 136 -30.42 25.84 12.31
C LYS A 136 -29.88 24.48 11.84
N ASN A 137 -30.24 24.06 10.64
CA ASN A 137 -29.87 22.78 10.06
C ASN A 137 -28.63 22.82 9.17
N ILE A 138 -27.88 23.94 9.20
CA ILE A 138 -26.66 24.12 8.39
C ILE A 138 -25.43 24.12 9.30
N SER A 139 -24.47 23.28 8.99
CA SER A 139 -23.11 23.30 9.55
C SER A 139 -22.11 23.74 8.48
N ALA A 140 -21.09 24.49 8.88
CA ALA A 140 -19.99 24.87 7.99
C ALA A 140 -18.72 24.12 8.40
N LEU A 141 -18.00 23.60 7.43
CA LEU A 141 -16.71 22.94 7.62
C LEU A 141 -15.67 23.59 6.71
N PHE A 142 -14.73 24.32 7.32
CA PHE A 142 -13.68 25.03 6.61
C PHE A 142 -12.44 24.15 6.48
N PHE A 143 -12.02 23.89 5.25
CA PHE A 143 -10.82 23.15 4.93
C PHE A 143 -9.63 24.07 4.71
N ASP A 144 -8.55 23.75 5.36
CA ASP A 144 -7.24 24.34 5.09
C ASP A 144 -6.70 23.89 3.73
N ARG A 145 -5.50 24.30 3.43
CA ARG A 145 -4.74 23.89 2.24
C ARG A 145 -4.63 22.37 2.17
N ILE A 146 -5.27 21.77 1.19
CA ILE A 146 -5.32 20.32 1.04
C ILE A 146 -4.07 19.83 0.30
N PHE A 147 -3.45 18.77 0.80
CA PHE A 147 -2.43 18.02 0.09
C PHE A 147 -2.76 16.52 0.09
N GLY A 148 -2.24 15.80 -0.90
CA GLY A 148 -2.54 14.38 -1.13
C GLY A 148 -2.29 14.04 -2.60
N ALA A 149 -2.78 12.89 -3.05
CA ALA A 149 -2.47 12.35 -4.38
C ALA A 149 -2.72 13.33 -5.55
N ASP A 150 -3.79 14.10 -5.49
CA ASP A 150 -4.18 15.05 -6.56
C ASP A 150 -4.12 16.53 -6.14
N PHE A 151 -3.61 16.81 -4.95
CA PHE A 151 -3.52 18.16 -4.41
C PHE A 151 -2.09 18.52 -4.02
N ASP A 152 -1.62 19.67 -4.44
CA ASP A 152 -0.25 20.17 -4.19
C ASP A 152 -0.25 21.60 -3.64
N CYS A 153 -1.00 21.85 -2.59
CA CYS A 153 -1.01 23.17 -1.95
C CYS A 153 0.25 23.45 -1.11
N LEU A 154 1.11 22.45 -0.92
CA LEU A 154 2.40 22.58 -0.23
C LEU A 154 3.57 22.81 -1.22
N HIS A 155 3.28 23.01 -2.50
CA HIS A 155 4.29 23.17 -3.55
C HIS A 155 5.33 22.02 -3.59
N LEU A 156 4.89 20.81 -3.27
CA LEU A 156 5.75 19.63 -3.22
C LEU A 156 6.41 19.34 -4.57
N ALA A 157 5.67 19.59 -5.65
CA ALA A 157 6.19 19.46 -7.01
C ALA A 157 7.40 20.35 -7.28
N GLU A 158 7.36 21.61 -6.79
CA GLU A 158 8.47 22.57 -6.95
C GLU A 158 9.69 22.13 -6.13
N ILE A 159 9.49 21.69 -4.87
CA ILE A 159 10.57 21.21 -4.01
C ILE A 159 11.18 19.93 -4.58
N CYS A 160 10.36 19.02 -5.10
CA CYS A 160 10.84 17.82 -5.75
C CYS A 160 11.64 18.13 -7.01
N LYS A 161 11.22 19.13 -7.80
CA LYS A 161 11.92 19.58 -8.98
C LYS A 161 13.27 20.23 -8.63
N GLU A 162 13.32 21.08 -7.60
CA GLU A 162 14.56 21.65 -7.07
C GLU A 162 15.54 20.53 -6.66
N ALA A 163 15.06 19.53 -5.93
CA ALA A 163 15.87 18.38 -5.54
C ALA A 163 16.37 17.56 -6.74
N GLN A 164 15.60 17.48 -7.81
CA GLN A 164 15.96 16.77 -9.05
C GLN A 164 17.01 17.53 -9.86
N ASP A 165 16.76 18.82 -10.13
CA ASP A 165 17.56 19.61 -11.06
C ASP A 165 18.90 20.01 -10.42
N ASP A 166 18.89 20.42 -9.15
CA ASP A 166 20.04 20.99 -8.46
C ASP A 166 20.72 20.01 -7.47
N ARG A 167 20.13 18.85 -7.25
CA ARG A 167 20.55 17.90 -6.19
C ARG A 167 20.66 18.55 -4.82
N THR A 168 19.87 19.57 -4.59
CA THR A 168 19.92 20.38 -3.38
C THR A 168 18.50 20.83 -3.04
N ILE A 169 18.15 20.80 -1.77
CA ILE A 169 16.97 21.48 -1.24
C ILE A 169 17.47 22.68 -0.46
N THR A 170 17.04 23.87 -0.87
CA THR A 170 17.40 25.11 -0.21
C THR A 170 16.37 25.46 0.85
N VAL A 171 16.85 25.77 2.06
CA VAL A 171 16.01 26.18 3.19
C VAL A 171 16.56 27.51 3.71
N ALA A 172 15.77 28.56 3.62
CA ALA A 172 16.13 29.81 4.26
C ALA A 172 15.76 29.78 5.75
N GLN A 173 16.60 30.35 6.61
CA GLN A 173 16.34 30.35 8.06
C GLN A 173 15.05 31.10 8.45
N ASP A 174 14.63 32.10 7.69
CA ASP A 174 13.36 32.79 7.90
C ASP A 174 12.13 31.88 7.62
N MET A 175 12.27 30.82 6.83
CA MET A 175 11.23 29.81 6.61
C MET A 175 10.86 29.05 7.87
N ALA A 176 11.77 28.92 8.84
CA ALA A 176 11.47 28.31 10.14
C ALA A 176 10.39 29.06 10.92
N ASN A 177 10.26 30.35 10.64
CA ASN A 177 9.30 31.22 11.32
C ASN A 177 8.00 31.45 10.53
N ARG A 178 7.87 30.86 9.34
CA ARG A 178 6.65 30.87 8.53
C ARG A 178 5.84 29.61 8.82
N CYS A 179 5.00 29.68 9.85
CA CYS A 179 4.19 28.55 10.27
C CYS A 179 2.85 28.53 9.56
N THR A 180 2.48 27.37 9.07
CA THR A 180 1.24 27.14 8.33
C THR A 180 0.52 25.92 8.86
N SER A 181 -0.76 25.77 8.56
CA SER A 181 -1.46 24.50 8.68
C SER A 181 -1.74 23.90 7.31
N ALA A 182 -1.90 22.59 7.26
CA ALA A 182 -2.25 21.84 6.06
C ALA A 182 -3.19 20.69 6.42
N LEU A 183 -4.05 20.33 5.49
CA LEU A 183 -5.03 19.28 5.63
C LEU A 183 -4.70 18.14 4.66
N TYR A 184 -4.44 16.94 5.22
CA TYR A 184 -4.25 15.76 4.39
C TYR A 184 -5.59 15.29 3.83
N LEU A 185 -5.64 14.88 2.57
CA LEU A 185 -6.91 14.56 1.89
C LEU A 185 -7.74 13.47 2.60
N PRO A 186 -7.19 12.35 3.07
CA PRO A 186 -7.94 11.42 3.92
C PRO A 186 -8.55 12.06 5.16
N ASP A 187 -7.79 12.88 5.86
CA ASP A 187 -8.27 13.62 7.04
C ASP A 187 -9.40 14.60 6.69
N ALA A 188 -9.39 15.18 5.49
CA ALA A 188 -10.48 16.02 5.00
C ALA A 188 -11.79 15.26 4.87
N VAL A 189 -11.73 14.04 4.30
CA VAL A 189 -12.89 13.16 4.16
C VAL A 189 -13.42 12.75 5.55
N ASP A 190 -12.53 12.34 6.45
CA ASP A 190 -12.90 11.92 7.81
C ASP A 190 -13.51 13.05 8.63
N ALA A 191 -13.05 14.29 8.41
CA ALA A 191 -13.65 15.48 9.00
C ALA A 191 -15.10 15.68 8.55
N VAL A 192 -15.43 15.42 7.27
CA VAL A 192 -16.81 15.50 6.76
C VAL A 192 -17.69 14.47 7.46
N TYR A 193 -17.27 13.22 7.50
CA TYR A 193 -18.02 12.15 8.16
C TYR A 193 -18.17 12.42 9.68
N THR A 194 -17.12 12.90 10.33
CA THR A 194 -17.16 13.26 11.76
C THR A 194 -18.16 14.38 12.04
N VAL A 195 -18.12 15.47 11.27
CA VAL A 195 -19.07 16.57 11.44
C VAL A 195 -20.48 16.16 11.04
N SER A 196 -20.62 15.33 10.01
CA SER A 196 -21.90 14.81 9.59
C SER A 196 -22.57 13.98 10.69
N LYS A 197 -21.83 13.13 11.35
CA LYS A 197 -22.35 12.20 12.37
C LYS A 197 -22.44 12.81 13.77
N LEU A 198 -21.43 13.55 14.20
CA LEU A 198 -21.22 13.99 15.57
C LEU A 198 -21.29 15.52 15.73
N GLY A 199 -21.24 16.25 14.64
CA GLY A 199 -21.32 17.73 14.65
C GLY A 199 -22.67 18.21 15.15
N ARG A 200 -22.66 19.37 15.80
CA ARG A 200 -23.89 20.07 16.19
C ARG A 200 -24.36 20.96 15.06
N GLU A 201 -25.61 20.85 14.69
CA GLU A 201 -26.25 21.70 13.69
C GLU A 201 -26.09 23.19 14.04
N GLY A 202 -25.96 24.03 13.02
CA GLY A 202 -25.73 25.47 13.17
C GLY A 202 -24.31 25.85 13.59
N ASN A 203 -23.38 24.91 13.65
CA ASN A 203 -22.00 25.15 14.07
C ASN A 203 -21.02 25.20 12.90
N ALA A 204 -19.93 25.94 13.10
CA ALA A 204 -18.79 25.97 12.20
C ALA A 204 -17.60 25.22 12.82
N TYR A 205 -16.89 24.48 11.97
CA TYR A 205 -15.70 23.69 12.32
C TYR A 205 -14.57 24.02 11.33
N ASN A 206 -13.33 23.97 11.80
CA ASN A 206 -12.16 24.03 10.96
C ASN A 206 -11.50 22.67 10.91
N ALA A 207 -11.02 22.26 9.74
CA ALA A 207 -10.24 21.04 9.55
C ALA A 207 -8.82 21.38 9.10
N SER A 208 -7.85 20.91 9.85
CA SER A 208 -6.43 20.87 9.49
C SER A 208 -5.83 19.60 10.09
N SER A 209 -4.82 19.02 9.43
CA SER A 209 -4.12 17.84 9.94
C SER A 209 -2.88 18.25 10.73
N PHE A 210 -2.05 19.10 10.14
CA PHE A 210 -0.71 19.38 10.65
C PHE A 210 -0.43 20.88 10.69
N TYR A 211 0.38 21.27 11.67
CA TYR A 211 0.99 22.58 11.79
C TYR A 211 2.47 22.43 11.51
N LEU A 212 3.01 23.16 10.57
CA LEU A 212 4.40 23.05 10.15
C LEU A 212 4.94 24.38 9.63
N SER A 213 6.23 24.56 9.75
CA SER A 213 6.97 25.58 9.04
C SER A 213 7.42 25.07 7.67
N GLU A 214 7.70 25.98 6.76
CA GLU A 214 8.32 25.61 5.47
C GLU A 214 9.70 24.96 5.68
N TYR A 215 10.40 25.34 6.75
CA TYR A 215 11.64 24.69 7.15
C TYR A 215 11.42 23.21 7.50
N GLU A 216 10.42 22.90 8.31
CA GLU A 216 10.10 21.52 8.69
C GLU A 216 9.68 20.69 7.48
N LEU A 217 8.84 21.26 6.59
CA LEU A 217 8.43 20.60 5.37
C LEU A 217 9.63 20.23 4.49
N ARG A 218 10.50 21.20 4.18
CA ARG A 218 11.67 20.99 3.33
C ARG A 218 12.70 20.08 3.98
N SER A 219 12.87 20.16 5.29
CA SER A 219 13.77 19.28 6.05
C SER A 219 13.29 17.82 6.05
N GLU A 220 11.98 17.61 6.15
CA GLU A 220 11.40 16.26 6.07
C GLU A 220 11.55 15.66 4.66
N ILE A 221 11.31 16.46 3.62
CA ILE A 221 11.54 16.05 2.23
C ILE A 221 13.03 15.74 2.02
N TYR A 222 13.93 16.57 2.53
CA TYR A 222 15.36 16.32 2.49
C TYR A 222 15.71 14.99 3.17
N ALA A 223 15.20 14.73 4.38
CA ALA A 223 15.45 13.48 5.09
C ALA A 223 15.06 12.24 4.29
N MET A 224 14.00 12.33 3.50
CA MET A 224 13.56 11.27 2.58
C MET A 224 14.48 11.10 1.38
N LEU A 225 15.03 12.20 0.85
CA LEU A 225 15.82 12.23 -0.39
C LEU A 225 17.34 12.22 -0.16
N ALA A 226 17.83 12.44 1.07
CA ALA A 226 19.26 12.52 1.40
C ALA A 226 20.04 11.26 0.96
N ARG A 227 19.45 10.09 1.11
CA ARG A 227 20.04 8.81 0.67
C ARG A 227 20.23 8.71 -0.86
N HIS A 228 19.57 9.58 -1.62
CA HIS A 228 19.70 9.68 -3.08
C HIS A 228 20.69 10.79 -3.51
N GLY A 229 21.54 11.26 -2.61
CA GLY A 229 22.58 12.24 -2.90
C GLY A 229 22.09 13.69 -2.93
N VAL A 230 20.86 13.96 -2.52
CA VAL A 230 20.34 15.32 -2.35
C VAL A 230 21.00 15.96 -1.12
N LYS A 231 21.39 17.23 -1.24
CA LYS A 231 22.02 18.02 -0.17
C LYS A 231 21.03 19.05 0.39
N LEU A 232 21.18 19.37 1.67
CA LEU A 232 20.48 20.49 2.30
C LEU A 232 21.38 21.73 2.26
N ASN A 233 20.86 22.82 1.71
CA ASN A 233 21.51 24.11 1.70
C ASN A 233 20.72 25.09 2.60
N VAL A 234 21.30 25.49 3.71
CA VAL A 234 20.66 26.43 4.65
C VAL A 234 21.19 27.84 4.40
N THR A 235 20.31 28.81 4.16
CA THR A 235 20.65 30.21 3.82
C THR A 235 19.89 31.20 4.70
N GLY A 236 20.34 32.44 4.72
CA GLY A 236 19.63 33.56 5.34
C GLY A 236 19.77 33.67 6.86
N GLU A 237 19.00 34.60 7.43
CA GLU A 237 18.93 34.88 8.87
C GLU A 237 17.52 34.61 9.41
N SER A 238 17.40 34.33 10.70
CA SER A 238 16.11 34.11 11.36
C SER A 238 15.26 35.37 11.40
N SER A 239 13.96 35.24 11.14
CA SER A 239 12.97 36.32 11.26
C SER A 239 11.93 36.04 12.35
N PRO A 240 11.13 36.98 12.80
CA PRO A 240 10.03 36.74 13.72
C PRO A 240 9.01 35.73 13.15
N PRO A 241 8.33 34.93 13.99
CA PRO A 241 7.37 33.94 13.52
C PRO A 241 6.12 34.59 12.93
N VAL A 242 5.67 34.04 11.81
CA VAL A 242 4.44 34.43 11.11
C VAL A 242 3.56 33.20 10.98
N TYR A 243 2.30 33.30 11.43
CA TYR A 243 1.36 32.18 11.44
C TYR A 243 0.25 32.41 10.42
N ALA A 244 0.09 31.46 9.52
CA ALA A 244 -0.99 31.37 8.55
C ALA A 244 -1.69 30.01 8.66
N ALA A 245 -2.34 29.77 9.79
CA ALA A 245 -2.87 28.47 10.15
C ALA A 245 -4.25 28.58 10.80
N ILE A 246 -5.05 27.49 10.73
CA ILE A 246 -6.35 27.38 11.39
C ILE A 246 -6.33 26.29 12.46
N SER A 247 -7.07 26.52 13.55
CA SER A 247 -7.19 25.54 14.63
C SER A 247 -8.31 24.54 14.35
N ASN A 248 -8.01 23.26 14.55
CA ASN A 248 -8.99 22.15 14.50
C ASN A 248 -9.48 21.71 15.90
N GLY A 249 -9.23 22.50 16.95
CA GLY A 249 -9.57 22.13 18.33
C GLY A 249 -11.03 21.78 18.53
N LYS A 250 -11.95 22.52 17.91
CA LYS A 250 -13.39 22.24 17.98
C LYS A 250 -13.76 20.93 17.27
N LEU A 251 -13.11 20.61 16.15
CA LEU A 251 -13.30 19.31 15.47
C LEU A 251 -12.76 18.16 16.33
N LYS A 252 -11.58 18.32 16.90
CA LYS A 252 -11.00 17.34 17.83
C LYS A 252 -11.88 17.07 19.07
N SER A 253 -12.63 18.06 19.52
CA SER A 253 -13.57 17.87 20.63
C SER A 253 -14.74 16.91 20.29
N LEU A 254 -14.94 16.59 19.01
CA LEU A 254 -15.88 15.56 18.53
C LEU A 254 -15.26 14.15 18.48
N GLY A 255 -13.99 14.00 18.83
CA GLY A 255 -13.26 12.72 18.74
C GLY A 255 -12.49 12.53 17.43
N TYR A 256 -12.40 13.57 16.61
CA TYR A 256 -11.62 13.52 15.37
C TYR A 256 -10.12 13.40 15.67
N GLU A 257 -9.46 12.48 14.95
CA GLU A 257 -8.02 12.27 14.98
C GLU A 257 -7.49 12.15 13.54
N ASN A 258 -6.23 12.48 13.33
CA ASN A 258 -5.60 12.32 12.02
C ASN A 258 -5.39 10.84 11.71
N VAL A 259 -5.59 10.42 10.45
CA VAL A 259 -5.41 9.03 10.02
C VAL A 259 -3.96 8.53 10.12
N CYS A 260 -2.99 9.45 10.02
CA CYS A 260 -1.56 9.13 10.15
C CYS A 260 -0.74 10.34 10.57
N GLY A 261 0.55 10.13 10.85
CA GLY A 261 1.51 11.19 11.14
C GLY A 261 1.91 11.98 9.89
N PHE A 262 2.47 13.18 10.10
CA PHE A 262 2.87 14.10 8.99
C PHE A 262 3.86 13.45 8.03
N SER A 263 4.91 12.80 8.54
CA SER A 263 5.93 12.15 7.72
C SER A 263 5.32 11.08 6.80
N ASP A 264 4.33 10.34 7.27
CA ASP A 264 3.66 9.31 6.47
C ASP A 264 2.74 9.93 5.42
N ALA A 265 1.93 10.93 5.80
CA ALA A 265 1.07 11.67 4.86
C ALA A 265 1.91 12.32 3.73
N LEU A 266 3.02 12.97 4.10
CA LEU A 266 3.95 13.58 3.16
C LEU A 266 4.57 12.54 2.22
N ARG A 267 4.97 11.39 2.74
CA ARG A 267 5.54 10.29 1.96
C ARG A 267 4.58 9.75 0.91
N TYR A 268 3.32 9.49 1.28
CA TYR A 268 2.30 9.03 0.33
C TYR A 268 2.08 10.05 -0.79
N THR A 269 2.07 11.32 -0.45
CA THR A 269 1.91 12.40 -1.44
C THR A 269 3.13 12.53 -2.34
N LEU A 270 4.34 12.49 -1.77
CA LEU A 270 5.60 12.59 -2.52
C LEU A 270 5.77 11.48 -3.54
N LEU A 271 5.39 10.24 -3.23
CA LEU A 271 5.45 9.14 -4.19
C LEU A 271 4.71 9.46 -5.48
N ASN A 272 3.56 10.12 -5.38
CA ASN A 272 2.78 10.54 -6.53
C ASN A 272 3.47 11.66 -7.33
N HIS A 273 4.11 12.61 -6.66
CA HIS A 273 4.84 13.72 -7.31
C HIS A 273 6.15 13.24 -7.93
N LEU A 274 6.87 12.37 -7.25
CA LEU A 274 8.12 11.77 -7.74
C LEU A 274 7.92 11.04 -9.07
N GLU A 275 6.79 10.38 -9.26
CA GLU A 275 6.44 9.74 -10.53
C GLU A 275 6.08 10.72 -11.64
N ARG A 276 5.30 11.75 -11.30
CA ARG A 276 4.90 12.77 -12.29
C ARG A 276 6.11 13.52 -12.87
N PHE A 277 7.12 13.75 -12.05
CA PHE A 277 8.30 14.53 -12.43
C PHE A 277 9.45 13.68 -12.92
N SER A 278 9.24 12.34 -13.06
CA SER A 278 10.35 11.49 -13.50
C SER A 278 11.62 11.93 -12.72
N ILE A 279 11.49 12.07 -11.38
CA ILE A 279 12.69 12.25 -10.60
C ILE A 279 13.49 11.03 -10.99
N GLN A 280 14.46 11.25 -11.87
CA GLN A 280 15.57 10.33 -11.97
C GLN A 280 16.19 10.30 -10.58
N THR A 281 15.49 9.62 -9.66
CA THR A 281 16.11 9.00 -8.52
C THR A 281 17.03 8.01 -9.16
N ASP A 282 18.01 8.60 -9.79
CA ASP A 282 19.08 8.13 -10.58
C ASP A 282 18.99 6.68 -10.95
N ARG A 283 18.75 6.44 -12.24
CA ARG A 283 19.12 5.20 -12.92
C ARG A 283 18.64 3.89 -12.29
N ILE A 284 18.23 3.94 -11.01
CA ILE A 284 17.69 2.81 -10.25
C ILE A 284 16.18 2.69 -10.45
N HIS A 285 15.41 3.80 -10.58
CA HIS A 285 13.95 3.72 -10.66
C HIS A 285 13.38 3.77 -12.09
N ASP A 286 13.91 4.49 -13.05
CA ASP A 286 13.31 4.54 -14.39
C ASP A 286 13.56 3.26 -15.21
N GLY A 287 14.77 2.70 -15.13
CA GLY A 287 15.01 1.35 -15.64
C GLY A 287 14.31 0.28 -14.80
N TYR A 288 14.07 0.57 -13.49
CA TYR A 288 13.42 -0.33 -12.56
C TYR A 288 11.90 -0.35 -12.75
N SER A 289 11.21 0.79 -12.85
CA SER A 289 9.75 0.81 -13.00
C SER A 289 9.29 0.20 -14.32
N GLY A 290 9.98 0.48 -15.42
CA GLY A 290 9.72 -0.17 -16.70
C GLY A 290 9.98 -1.68 -16.64
N LYS A 291 11.10 -2.10 -16.04
CA LYS A 291 11.45 -3.51 -15.85
C LYS A 291 10.57 -4.21 -14.84
N LEU A 292 10.20 -3.55 -13.73
CA LEU A 292 9.25 -4.07 -12.76
C LEU A 292 7.87 -4.29 -13.39
N ASN A 293 7.41 -3.37 -14.23
CA ASN A 293 6.15 -3.54 -14.96
C ASN A 293 6.23 -4.70 -15.96
N ALA A 294 7.35 -4.85 -16.65
CA ALA A 294 7.58 -5.97 -17.58
C ALA A 294 7.68 -7.30 -16.81
N LEU A 295 8.38 -7.34 -15.69
CA LEU A 295 8.45 -8.49 -14.80
C LEU A 295 7.04 -8.90 -14.34
N ARG A 296 6.27 -7.97 -13.79
CA ARG A 296 4.89 -8.18 -13.33
C ARG A 296 3.95 -8.63 -14.46
N ALA A 297 4.17 -8.15 -15.69
CA ALA A 297 3.40 -8.61 -16.84
C ALA A 297 3.66 -10.09 -17.13
N ILE A 298 4.93 -10.54 -17.05
CA ILE A 298 5.32 -11.94 -17.23
C ILE A 298 4.76 -12.81 -16.10
N GLU A 299 4.82 -12.34 -14.86
CA GLU A 299 4.26 -13.06 -13.70
C GLU A 299 2.74 -13.19 -13.78
N LYS A 300 2.04 -12.15 -14.24
CA LYS A 300 0.59 -12.23 -14.51
C LYS A 300 0.27 -13.23 -15.63
N ASP A 301 1.09 -13.32 -16.67
CA ASP A 301 0.91 -14.33 -17.72
C ASP A 301 1.08 -15.75 -17.16
N MET A 302 2.07 -15.96 -16.28
CA MET A 302 2.22 -17.24 -15.58
C MET A 302 1.06 -17.53 -14.63
N LEU A 303 0.55 -16.52 -13.91
CA LEU A 303 -0.62 -16.68 -13.04
C LEU A 303 -1.87 -17.06 -13.86
N ARG A 304 -2.09 -16.44 -15.03
CA ARG A 304 -3.17 -16.82 -15.94
C ARG A 304 -3.04 -18.26 -16.43
N GLU A 305 -1.81 -18.70 -16.69
CA GLU A 305 -1.55 -20.08 -17.12
C GLU A 305 -1.78 -21.10 -15.99
N ILE A 306 -1.41 -20.76 -14.75
CA ILE A 306 -1.75 -21.56 -13.56
C ILE A 306 -3.27 -21.65 -13.42
N ASP A 307 -3.97 -20.53 -13.51
CA ASP A 307 -5.44 -20.47 -13.42
C ASP A 307 -6.10 -21.31 -14.51
N ARG A 308 -5.62 -21.22 -15.76
CA ARG A 308 -6.11 -22.02 -16.89
C ARG A 308 -6.02 -23.53 -16.61
N ILE A 309 -4.85 -24.00 -16.17
CA ILE A 309 -4.63 -25.42 -15.85
C ILE A 309 -5.50 -25.85 -14.66
N CYS A 310 -5.53 -25.05 -13.60
CA CYS A 310 -6.30 -25.37 -12.40
C CYS A 310 -7.80 -25.46 -12.70
N ARG A 311 -8.38 -24.52 -13.46
CA ARG A 311 -9.79 -24.58 -13.86
C ARG A 311 -10.09 -25.76 -14.78
N ALA A 312 -9.18 -26.09 -15.71
CA ALA A 312 -9.39 -27.21 -16.63
C ALA A 312 -9.45 -28.57 -15.93
N HIS A 313 -8.80 -28.70 -14.77
CA HIS A 313 -8.66 -29.97 -14.05
C HIS A 313 -9.29 -29.97 -12.66
N ASP A 314 -10.15 -28.99 -12.36
CA ASP A 314 -10.81 -28.83 -11.06
C ASP A 314 -9.81 -28.90 -9.88
N ILE A 315 -8.72 -28.14 -10.01
CA ILE A 315 -7.68 -28.00 -8.99
C ILE A 315 -7.90 -26.69 -8.22
N LYS A 316 -8.04 -26.77 -6.93
CA LYS A 316 -8.16 -25.60 -6.08
C LYS A 316 -6.78 -25.01 -5.79
N TYR A 317 -6.60 -23.74 -6.12
CA TYR A 317 -5.43 -22.96 -5.79
C TYR A 317 -5.86 -21.57 -5.27
N PHE A 318 -4.95 -20.85 -4.66
CA PHE A 318 -5.16 -19.47 -4.25
C PHE A 318 -3.84 -18.69 -4.28
N ILE A 319 -3.93 -17.39 -4.54
CA ILE A 319 -2.78 -16.49 -4.37
C ILE A 319 -2.45 -16.38 -2.88
N SER A 320 -1.16 -16.20 -2.54
CA SER A 320 -0.68 -16.33 -1.16
C SER A 320 0.24 -15.18 -0.77
N TYR A 321 0.58 -15.09 0.49
CA TYR A 321 1.55 -14.15 1.08
C TYR A 321 1.41 -12.71 0.58
N GLY A 322 2.50 -12.13 0.03
CA GLY A 322 2.56 -10.77 -0.50
C GLY A 322 1.55 -10.53 -1.61
N THR A 323 1.37 -11.50 -2.50
CA THR A 323 0.39 -11.44 -3.59
C THR A 323 -1.05 -11.34 -3.06
N MET A 324 -1.40 -12.14 -2.05
CA MET A 324 -2.73 -12.07 -1.41
C MET A 324 -2.92 -10.74 -0.67
N LEU A 325 -1.93 -10.30 0.08
CA LEU A 325 -1.96 -9.00 0.75
C LEU A 325 -2.11 -7.86 -0.25
N GLY A 326 -1.39 -7.94 -1.36
CA GLY A 326 -1.49 -7.00 -2.48
C GLY A 326 -2.89 -6.96 -3.08
N ALA A 327 -3.48 -8.11 -3.39
CA ALA A 327 -4.85 -8.21 -3.89
C ALA A 327 -5.86 -7.57 -2.93
N VAL A 328 -5.77 -7.88 -1.65
CA VAL A 328 -6.72 -7.41 -0.62
C VAL A 328 -6.54 -5.92 -0.33
N ARG A 329 -5.30 -5.45 -0.20
CA ARG A 329 -4.98 -4.07 0.22
C ARG A 329 -4.88 -3.08 -0.93
N HIS A 330 -4.37 -3.51 -2.09
CA HIS A 330 -4.06 -2.65 -3.24
C HIS A 330 -4.87 -2.98 -4.49
N GLY A 331 -5.60 -4.10 -4.50
CA GLY A 331 -6.31 -4.61 -5.67
C GLY A 331 -5.38 -5.21 -6.74
N GLY A 332 -4.11 -5.43 -6.42
CA GLY A 332 -3.05 -5.94 -7.30
C GLY A 332 -1.73 -6.05 -6.57
N PHE A 333 -0.61 -5.85 -7.25
CA PHE A 333 0.70 -5.86 -6.62
C PHE A 333 0.81 -4.80 -5.51
N ILE A 334 1.50 -5.14 -4.43
CA ILE A 334 2.04 -4.13 -3.52
C ILE A 334 3.02 -3.27 -4.34
N PRO A 335 3.01 -1.91 -4.21
CA PRO A 335 3.77 -1.03 -5.12
C PRO A 335 5.26 -1.34 -5.29
N TRP A 336 5.89 -1.90 -4.27
CA TRP A 336 7.31 -2.28 -4.27
C TRP A 336 7.56 -3.79 -4.37
N ASP A 337 6.51 -4.60 -4.58
CA ASP A 337 6.62 -6.05 -4.66
C ASP A 337 7.00 -6.51 -6.08
N ASP A 338 7.81 -7.55 -6.14
CA ASP A 338 8.45 -8.05 -7.35
C ASP A 338 8.30 -9.57 -7.51
N ASP A 339 7.28 -10.17 -6.87
CA ASP A 339 6.98 -11.59 -6.98
C ASP A 339 5.49 -11.91 -6.93
N VAL A 340 5.14 -13.08 -7.44
CA VAL A 340 3.81 -13.69 -7.34
C VAL A 340 3.92 -15.05 -6.69
N ASP A 341 3.13 -15.23 -5.64
CA ASP A 341 3.04 -16.46 -4.87
C ASP A 341 1.65 -17.10 -5.01
N VAL A 342 1.61 -18.38 -5.29
CA VAL A 342 0.40 -19.19 -5.20
C VAL A 342 0.58 -20.31 -4.19
N ALA A 343 -0.52 -20.80 -3.63
CA ALA A 343 -0.48 -21.96 -2.74
C ALA A 343 -1.63 -22.92 -3.01
N MET A 344 -1.43 -24.16 -2.63
CA MET A 344 -2.40 -25.25 -2.77
C MET A 344 -2.34 -26.16 -1.55
N LEU A 345 -3.47 -26.74 -1.16
CA LEU A 345 -3.48 -27.88 -0.26
C LEU A 345 -2.73 -29.06 -0.90
N ARG A 346 -2.07 -29.90 -0.11
CA ARG A 346 -1.22 -31.02 -0.59
C ARG A 346 -1.89 -31.85 -1.68
N ALA A 347 -3.13 -32.24 -1.53
CA ALA A 347 -3.82 -33.08 -2.51
C ALA A 347 -3.99 -32.37 -3.87
N GLU A 348 -4.30 -31.09 -3.86
CA GLU A 348 -4.44 -30.28 -5.07
C GLU A 348 -3.07 -30.02 -5.73
N PHE A 349 -2.06 -29.73 -4.90
CA PHE A 349 -0.68 -29.57 -5.37
C PHE A 349 -0.14 -30.83 -6.08
N GLU A 350 -0.40 -32.02 -5.56
CA GLU A 350 0.07 -33.26 -6.20
C GLU A 350 -0.62 -33.51 -7.56
N LYS A 351 -1.91 -33.12 -7.71
CA LYS A 351 -2.58 -33.14 -9.02
C LYS A 351 -1.90 -32.14 -9.97
N PHE A 352 -1.70 -30.89 -9.52
CA PHE A 352 -1.06 -29.85 -10.31
C PHE A 352 0.36 -30.24 -10.74
N ARG A 353 1.18 -30.77 -9.84
CA ARG A 353 2.56 -31.25 -10.09
C ARG A 353 2.63 -32.30 -11.19
N GLN A 354 1.59 -33.15 -11.33
CA GLN A 354 1.55 -34.19 -12.37
C GLN A 354 1.10 -33.68 -13.74
N ILE A 355 0.28 -32.64 -13.75
CA ILE A 355 -0.38 -32.10 -14.94
C ILE A 355 0.42 -30.93 -15.54
N ALA A 356 0.79 -29.97 -14.73
CA ALA A 356 1.41 -28.73 -15.18
C ALA A 356 2.65 -28.93 -16.06
N PRO A 357 3.60 -29.84 -15.77
CA PRO A 357 4.77 -30.04 -16.65
C PRO A 357 4.43 -30.47 -18.08
N LYS A 358 3.22 -30.99 -18.33
CA LYS A 358 2.77 -31.51 -19.63
C LYS A 358 1.92 -30.47 -20.39
N GLU A 359 1.24 -29.59 -19.66
CA GLU A 359 0.24 -28.67 -20.21
C GLU A 359 0.67 -27.21 -20.23
N LEU A 360 1.76 -26.88 -19.54
CA LEU A 360 2.31 -25.52 -19.57
C LEU A 360 2.63 -25.06 -20.99
N ASN A 361 2.29 -23.81 -21.26
CA ASN A 361 2.72 -23.12 -22.47
C ASN A 361 4.24 -23.27 -22.65
N THR A 362 4.70 -23.43 -23.89
CA THR A 362 6.11 -23.65 -24.22
C THR A 362 7.05 -22.53 -23.76
N ARG A 363 6.52 -21.34 -23.49
CA ARG A 363 7.25 -20.19 -22.90
C ARG A 363 7.70 -20.44 -21.45
N PHE A 364 7.10 -21.40 -20.77
CA PHE A 364 7.33 -21.64 -19.34
C PHE A 364 7.97 -23.02 -19.10
N SER A 365 8.63 -23.17 -17.97
CA SER A 365 9.14 -24.43 -17.45
C SER A 365 8.67 -24.66 -16.03
N TYR A 366 8.50 -25.92 -15.66
CA TYR A 366 8.14 -26.34 -14.31
C TYR A 366 9.39 -26.82 -13.56
N GLU A 367 9.67 -26.19 -12.44
CA GLU A 367 10.83 -26.48 -11.61
C GLU A 367 10.40 -27.11 -10.29
N SER A 368 11.01 -28.24 -9.96
CA SER A 368 10.74 -28.93 -8.70
C SER A 368 12.03 -29.54 -8.15
N HIS A 369 12.15 -29.56 -6.84
CA HIS A 369 13.30 -30.18 -6.15
C HIS A 369 13.42 -31.70 -6.38
N ILE A 370 12.42 -32.32 -6.97
CA ILE A 370 12.44 -33.74 -7.35
C ILE A 370 12.88 -33.99 -8.79
N ASN A 371 13.03 -32.94 -9.61
CA ASN A 371 13.34 -33.07 -11.05
C ASN A 371 14.84 -33.25 -11.34
N GLY A 372 15.71 -33.09 -10.34
CA GLY A 372 17.16 -33.30 -10.52
C GLY A 372 17.90 -32.24 -11.36
N ASN A 373 17.29 -31.07 -11.60
CA ASN A 373 17.83 -29.99 -12.43
C ASN A 373 18.61 -28.91 -11.62
N GLY A 374 19.04 -29.23 -10.41
CA GLY A 374 19.74 -28.30 -9.53
C GLY A 374 18.81 -27.41 -8.69
N TYR A 375 17.52 -27.44 -8.93
CA TYR A 375 16.52 -26.73 -8.12
C TYR A 375 16.26 -27.47 -6.82
N HIS A 376 16.53 -26.85 -5.68
CA HIS A 376 16.45 -27.49 -4.36
C HIS A 376 15.70 -26.64 -3.32
N TYR A 377 14.81 -25.75 -3.76
CA TYR A 377 13.89 -25.08 -2.86
C TYR A 377 12.83 -26.07 -2.32
N PHE A 378 12.05 -25.63 -1.35
CA PHE A 378 11.08 -26.48 -0.63
C PHE A 378 9.66 -26.31 -1.17
N PHE A 379 9.51 -25.59 -2.26
CA PHE A 379 8.30 -25.31 -3.04
C PHE A 379 8.62 -25.54 -4.51
N ASP A 380 7.63 -25.70 -5.33
CA ASP A 380 7.82 -25.79 -6.78
C ASP A 380 7.66 -24.40 -7.40
N ARG A 381 8.01 -24.25 -8.68
CA ARG A 381 8.08 -22.97 -9.36
C ARG A 381 7.73 -23.12 -10.83
N ILE A 382 7.04 -22.14 -11.40
CA ILE A 382 6.98 -21.94 -12.85
C ILE A 382 7.91 -20.81 -13.21
N THR A 383 8.77 -21.03 -14.21
CA THR A 383 9.80 -20.09 -14.62
C THR A 383 9.59 -19.72 -16.09
N ALA A 384 9.65 -18.45 -16.43
CA ALA A 384 9.61 -17.96 -17.80
C ALA A 384 10.97 -18.22 -18.47
N LYS A 385 10.95 -18.97 -19.58
CA LYS A 385 12.13 -19.20 -20.42
C LYS A 385 12.55 -17.90 -21.09
N ASP A 386 13.80 -17.83 -21.53
CA ASP A 386 14.37 -16.66 -22.21
C ASP A 386 14.34 -15.36 -21.37
N THR A 387 14.15 -15.49 -20.06
CA THR A 387 14.30 -14.41 -19.09
C THR A 387 15.42 -14.73 -18.10
N TYR A 388 15.92 -13.72 -17.42
CA TYR A 388 16.93 -13.91 -16.40
C TYR A 388 16.60 -13.06 -15.18
N PHE A 389 16.56 -13.70 -14.02
CA PHE A 389 16.34 -13.05 -12.74
C PHE A 389 17.35 -13.62 -11.73
N ALA A 390 18.30 -12.82 -11.32
CA ALA A 390 19.30 -13.23 -10.35
C ALA A 390 19.42 -12.25 -9.21
N SER A 391 19.27 -12.77 -8.01
CA SER A 391 19.62 -12.06 -6.79
C SER A 391 21.08 -12.35 -6.41
N LYS A 392 21.68 -11.48 -5.59
CA LYS A 392 23.00 -11.69 -4.98
C LYS A 392 23.15 -13.05 -4.29
N TYR A 393 22.02 -13.66 -3.91
CA TYR A 393 21.98 -14.95 -3.22
C TYR A 393 21.85 -16.14 -4.17
N SER A 394 21.37 -15.94 -5.39
CA SER A 394 21.11 -17.01 -6.36
C SER A 394 22.16 -17.14 -7.44
N ASP A 395 23.01 -16.14 -7.66
CA ASP A 395 23.92 -16.09 -8.82
C ASP A 395 24.97 -17.19 -8.83
N GLY A 396 25.47 -17.59 -7.68
CA GLY A 396 26.48 -18.65 -7.55
C GLY A 396 25.96 -20.10 -7.68
N TYR A 397 24.66 -20.29 -8.00
CA TYR A 397 24.05 -21.63 -8.02
C TYR A 397 23.67 -22.06 -9.44
N GLU A 398 23.93 -23.33 -9.74
CA GLU A 398 23.47 -24.01 -10.96
C GLU A 398 21.99 -24.37 -10.81
N MET A 399 21.10 -23.42 -11.02
CA MET A 399 19.66 -23.61 -11.02
C MET A 399 19.03 -22.72 -12.10
N PRO A 400 17.83 -23.04 -12.61
CA PRO A 400 17.11 -22.13 -13.50
C PRO A 400 16.93 -20.75 -12.87
N LYS A 401 17.22 -19.70 -13.63
CA LYS A 401 17.25 -18.31 -13.22
C LYS A 401 16.40 -17.46 -14.17
N GLY A 402 15.11 -17.65 -14.15
CA GLY A 402 14.17 -16.83 -14.89
C GLY A 402 13.19 -16.14 -13.94
N ILE A 403 12.42 -15.19 -14.48
CA ILE A 403 11.26 -14.65 -13.78
C ILE A 403 10.32 -15.80 -13.46
N SER A 404 9.77 -15.84 -12.27
CA SER A 404 9.08 -17.04 -11.78
C SER A 404 7.93 -16.74 -10.83
N VAL A 405 6.96 -17.65 -10.82
CA VAL A 405 5.88 -17.71 -9.83
C VAL A 405 6.13 -18.90 -8.91
N ASP A 406 6.14 -18.65 -7.61
CA ASP A 406 6.39 -19.68 -6.60
C ASP A 406 5.09 -20.38 -6.20
N ILE A 407 5.16 -21.71 -6.06
CA ILE A 407 4.01 -22.58 -5.76
C ILE A 407 4.24 -23.27 -4.42
N PHE A 408 3.59 -22.74 -3.40
CA PHE A 408 3.70 -23.23 -2.03
C PHE A 408 2.69 -24.32 -1.73
N VAL A 409 2.99 -25.10 -0.71
CA VAL A 409 2.17 -26.22 -0.28
C VAL A 409 1.71 -26.03 1.14
N VAL A 410 0.42 -26.23 1.36
CA VAL A 410 -0.20 -26.28 2.69
C VAL A 410 -0.38 -27.74 3.06
N ASP A 411 0.36 -28.19 4.08
CA ASP A 411 0.47 -29.57 4.50
C ASP A 411 -0.29 -29.88 5.78
N ASN A 412 -0.82 -31.10 5.91
CA ASN A 412 -1.42 -31.60 7.13
C ASN A 412 -0.39 -31.68 8.26
N VAL A 413 -0.78 -31.28 9.45
CA VAL A 413 0.06 -31.23 10.65
C VAL A 413 -0.69 -31.80 11.86
N PRO A 414 0.01 -32.15 12.97
CA PRO A 414 -0.68 -32.56 14.19
C PRO A 414 -1.63 -31.47 14.72
N ALA A 415 -2.79 -31.87 15.23
CA ALA A 415 -3.74 -30.98 15.88
C ALA A 415 -3.20 -30.36 17.19
N ASP A 416 -2.39 -31.09 17.93
CA ASP A 416 -1.73 -30.54 19.13
C ASP A 416 -0.67 -29.48 18.77
N PRO A 417 -0.81 -28.23 19.23
CA PRO A 417 0.09 -27.15 18.86
C PRO A 417 1.57 -27.41 19.22
N LYS A 418 1.82 -28.11 20.34
CA LYS A 418 3.19 -28.47 20.75
C LYS A 418 3.79 -29.53 19.82
N ALA A 419 2.97 -30.48 19.37
CA ALA A 419 3.40 -31.49 18.41
C ALA A 419 3.62 -30.86 17.02
N ALA A 420 2.75 -29.97 16.58
CA ALA A 420 2.91 -29.21 15.34
C ALA A 420 4.19 -28.36 15.34
N TYR A 421 4.47 -27.64 16.42
CA TYR A 421 5.71 -26.89 16.57
C TYR A 421 6.96 -27.77 16.54
N ARG A 422 6.93 -28.94 17.22
CA ARG A 422 8.03 -29.93 17.17
C ARG A 422 8.22 -30.49 15.75
N PHE A 423 7.12 -30.73 15.06
CA PHE A 423 7.14 -31.17 13.66
C PHE A 423 7.79 -30.11 12.77
N TRP A 424 7.32 -28.86 12.83
CA TRP A 424 7.93 -27.73 12.11
C TRP A 424 9.43 -27.61 12.42
N LYS A 425 9.84 -27.65 13.68
CA LYS A 425 11.27 -27.62 14.05
C LYS A 425 12.06 -28.76 13.42
N SER A 426 11.46 -29.93 13.27
CA SER A 426 12.13 -31.06 12.62
C SER A 426 12.33 -30.85 11.11
N LEU A 427 11.37 -30.15 10.45
CA LEU A 427 11.50 -29.76 9.06
C LEU A 427 12.59 -28.67 8.91
N MET A 428 12.58 -27.65 9.77
CA MET A 428 13.59 -26.58 9.74
C MET A 428 15.02 -27.10 9.92
N ARG A 429 15.22 -28.11 10.76
CA ARG A 429 16.55 -28.76 10.88
C ARG A 429 16.98 -29.42 9.58
N ARG A 430 16.08 -30.09 8.86
CA ARG A 430 16.37 -30.70 7.56
C ARG A 430 16.69 -29.65 6.51
N ARG A 431 15.91 -28.57 6.47
CA ARG A 431 16.14 -27.43 5.59
C ARG A 431 17.50 -26.78 5.85
N LEU A 432 17.85 -26.59 7.11
CA LEU A 432 19.17 -26.04 7.49
C LEU A 432 20.31 -26.90 6.93
N LEU A 433 20.22 -28.23 7.08
CA LEU A 433 21.24 -29.15 6.55
C LEU A 433 21.30 -29.12 5.02
N MET A 434 20.16 -29.05 4.35
CA MET A 434 20.08 -28.89 2.88
C MET A 434 20.71 -27.56 2.46
N ASN A 435 20.34 -26.46 3.10
CA ASN A 435 20.88 -25.15 2.78
C ASN A 435 22.41 -25.08 2.98
N VAL A 436 22.93 -25.64 4.06
CA VAL A 436 24.39 -25.73 4.28
C VAL A 436 25.06 -26.56 3.19
N ARG A 437 24.44 -27.66 2.77
CA ARG A 437 24.98 -28.56 1.73
C ARG A 437 24.90 -27.93 0.33
N TRP A 438 23.80 -27.25 0.00
CA TRP A 438 23.53 -26.66 -1.32
C TRP A 438 24.21 -25.29 -1.48
N LYS A 439 23.86 -24.37 -0.59
CA LYS A 439 24.24 -22.95 -0.75
C LYS A 439 25.66 -22.65 -0.27
N ASN A 440 26.31 -23.57 0.45
CA ASN A 440 27.60 -23.31 1.12
C ASN A 440 27.62 -21.91 1.80
N THR A 441 26.43 -21.44 2.18
CA THR A 441 26.21 -20.12 2.77
C THR A 441 26.71 -20.12 4.19
N ALA A 442 28.00 -20.06 4.28
CA ALA A 442 28.64 -19.85 5.53
C ALA A 442 28.57 -18.36 5.84
N ARG A 443 27.73 -17.99 6.75
CA ARG A 443 27.81 -16.69 7.43
C ARG A 443 29.18 -16.60 8.12
N ARG A 444 29.74 -15.39 8.22
CA ARG A 444 30.98 -15.15 8.96
C ARG A 444 30.77 -15.52 10.45
N GLY A 445 31.79 -16.05 11.12
CA GLY A 445 31.77 -16.34 12.56
C GLY A 445 31.72 -17.85 12.91
N LYS A 446 31.34 -18.19 14.15
CA LYS A 446 31.34 -19.57 14.69
C LYS A 446 30.49 -20.56 13.87
N ALA A 447 29.35 -20.07 13.34
CA ALA A 447 28.47 -20.88 12.48
C ALA A 447 29.15 -21.27 11.15
N TYR A 448 30.06 -20.42 10.65
CA TYR A 448 30.87 -20.70 9.45
C TYR A 448 31.84 -21.85 9.68
N LEU A 449 32.59 -21.81 10.79
CA LEU A 449 33.53 -22.87 11.14
C LEU A 449 32.80 -24.23 11.32
N LEU A 450 31.65 -24.21 12.00
CA LEU A 450 30.83 -25.40 12.17
C LEU A 450 30.30 -25.94 10.84
N SER A 451 29.86 -25.07 9.94
CA SER A 451 29.39 -25.47 8.60
C SER A 451 30.52 -26.12 7.78
N LYS A 452 31.75 -25.58 7.83
CA LYS A 452 32.91 -26.18 7.17
C LYS A 452 33.28 -27.56 7.73
N LEU A 453 33.15 -27.77 9.03
CA LEU A 453 33.40 -29.08 9.66
C LEU A 453 32.31 -30.10 9.27
N LEU A 454 31.05 -29.67 9.14
CA LEU A 454 29.93 -30.54 8.78
C LEU A 454 29.86 -30.82 7.26
N LEU A 455 30.35 -29.93 6.42
CA LEU A 455 30.21 -30.02 4.98
C LEU A 455 30.76 -31.33 4.36
N PRO A 456 31.93 -31.87 4.75
CA PRO A 456 32.41 -33.16 4.24
C PRO A 456 31.44 -34.31 4.53
N ILE A 457 30.87 -34.33 5.72
CA ILE A 457 29.87 -35.33 6.14
C ILE A 457 28.58 -35.18 5.35
N LEU A 458 28.12 -33.93 5.18
CA LEU A 458 26.90 -33.64 4.40
C LEU A 458 27.07 -34.00 2.92
N ARG A 459 28.30 -33.95 2.40
CA ARG A 459 28.63 -34.30 1.00
C ARG A 459 28.56 -35.80 0.72
N LEU A 460 28.54 -36.67 1.74
CA LEU A 460 28.35 -38.10 1.56
C LEU A 460 26.94 -38.45 1.03
N ARG A 461 25.99 -37.53 1.16
CA ARG A 461 24.64 -37.67 0.60
C ARG A 461 24.43 -36.69 -0.55
N SER A 462 23.78 -37.19 -1.64
CA SER A 462 23.42 -36.31 -2.78
C SER A 462 22.38 -35.27 -2.38
N MET A 463 22.30 -34.16 -3.10
CA MET A 463 21.27 -33.14 -2.89
C MET A 463 19.87 -33.73 -3.09
N ASP A 464 19.66 -34.53 -4.15
CA ASP A 464 18.39 -35.24 -4.37
C ASP A 464 18.02 -36.15 -3.19
N GLY A 465 19.02 -36.77 -2.58
CA GLY A 465 18.81 -37.57 -1.38
C GLY A 465 18.29 -36.75 -0.19
N TYR A 466 18.76 -35.50 -0.04
CA TYR A 466 18.23 -34.53 0.96
C TYR A 466 16.83 -34.08 0.60
N SER A 467 16.59 -33.69 -0.66
CA SER A 467 15.29 -33.27 -1.17
C SER A 467 14.22 -34.35 -0.95
N LYS A 468 14.50 -35.59 -1.35
CA LYS A 468 13.60 -36.73 -1.13
C LYS A 468 13.33 -37.02 0.36
N ALA A 469 14.34 -36.83 1.23
CA ALA A 469 14.15 -37.02 2.67
C ALA A 469 13.33 -35.90 3.30
N TYR A 470 13.45 -34.67 2.79
CA TYR A 470 12.58 -33.55 3.19
C TYR A 470 11.14 -33.80 2.74
N GLU A 471 10.94 -34.14 1.48
CA GLU A 471 9.62 -34.47 0.90
C GLU A 471 8.92 -35.59 1.71
N LYS A 472 9.62 -36.66 1.99
CA LYS A 472 9.09 -37.73 2.85
C LYS A 472 8.74 -37.24 4.26
N ALA A 473 9.50 -36.32 4.80
CA ALA A 473 9.27 -35.81 6.14
C ALA A 473 8.07 -34.87 6.21
N VAL A 474 7.90 -33.97 5.24
CA VAL A 474 6.78 -33.01 5.22
C VAL A 474 5.45 -33.71 4.98
N ARG A 475 5.45 -34.79 4.19
CA ARG A 475 4.27 -35.61 3.89
C ARG A 475 3.88 -36.61 5.01
N LYS A 476 4.52 -36.55 6.17
CA LYS A 476 4.29 -37.52 7.27
C LYS A 476 2.83 -37.62 7.71
N TYR A 477 2.08 -36.53 7.60
CA TYR A 477 0.67 -36.45 8.02
C TYR A 477 -0.31 -36.36 6.84
N GLU A 478 0.14 -36.51 5.60
CA GLU A 478 -0.66 -36.33 4.38
C GLU A 478 -1.94 -37.18 4.37
N HIS A 479 -1.86 -38.45 4.79
CA HIS A 479 -3.00 -39.35 4.80
C HIS A 479 -3.74 -39.43 6.15
N ARG A 480 -3.51 -38.41 7.02
CA ARG A 480 -4.19 -38.33 8.32
C ARG A 480 -5.14 -37.14 8.30
N ASP A 481 -6.39 -37.42 8.59
CA ASP A 481 -7.33 -36.35 8.86
C ASP A 481 -7.04 -35.81 10.26
N THR A 482 -6.28 -34.76 10.31
CA THR A 482 -5.93 -34.04 11.55
C THR A 482 -6.81 -32.82 11.78
N GLY A 483 -7.55 -32.38 10.77
CA GLY A 483 -8.28 -31.11 10.75
C GLY A 483 -7.39 -29.87 10.77
N TRP A 484 -6.06 -30.01 10.75
CA TRP A 484 -5.10 -28.91 10.89
C TRP A 484 -4.02 -28.95 9.82
N VAL A 485 -3.71 -27.76 9.30
CA VAL A 485 -2.73 -27.58 8.23
C VAL A 485 -1.75 -26.45 8.54
N MET A 486 -0.64 -26.40 7.79
CA MET A 486 0.37 -25.38 7.90
C MET A 486 1.06 -25.19 6.55
N PRO A 487 1.40 -23.95 6.14
CA PRO A 487 2.28 -23.69 4.99
C PRO A 487 3.72 -24.12 5.30
N ALA A 488 3.97 -25.43 5.23
CA ALA A 488 5.23 -26.05 5.66
C ALA A 488 6.40 -25.76 4.71
N SER A 489 6.13 -25.37 3.48
CA SER A 489 7.13 -25.04 2.46
C SER A 489 7.68 -23.62 2.55
N SER A 490 7.06 -22.72 3.31
CA SER A 490 7.52 -21.35 3.51
C SER A 490 8.82 -21.26 4.33
N ASP A 491 9.68 -20.32 3.99
CA ASP A 491 10.94 -20.02 4.73
C ASP A 491 10.74 -19.16 5.98
N HIS A 492 9.53 -18.69 6.21
CA HIS A 492 9.20 -17.80 7.31
C HIS A 492 9.25 -18.48 8.68
N LYS A 493 9.26 -17.68 9.73
CA LYS A 493 9.16 -18.15 11.12
C LYS A 493 7.83 -18.91 11.31
N TYR A 494 7.79 -19.78 12.32
CA TYR A 494 6.56 -20.45 12.70
C TYR A 494 5.44 -19.44 12.99
N ARG A 495 4.37 -19.51 12.24
CA ARG A 495 3.20 -18.62 12.33
C ARG A 495 1.96 -19.32 12.90
N GLY A 496 2.12 -20.54 13.42
CA GLY A 496 1.03 -21.35 13.92
C GLY A 496 0.53 -22.38 12.92
N THR A 497 -0.58 -22.96 13.27
CA THR A 497 -1.34 -23.90 12.44
C THR A 497 -2.74 -23.37 12.23
N PHE A 498 -3.39 -23.76 11.16
CA PHE A 498 -4.72 -23.32 10.79
C PHE A 498 -5.67 -24.50 10.72
N PRO A 499 -6.96 -24.33 11.07
CA PRO A 499 -7.99 -25.28 10.67
C PRO A 499 -7.99 -25.46 9.16
N ILE A 500 -8.25 -26.68 8.65
CA ILE A 500 -8.24 -26.94 7.20
C ILE A 500 -9.28 -26.10 6.46
N GLU A 501 -10.38 -25.76 7.13
CA GLU A 501 -11.47 -24.91 6.64
C GLU A 501 -11.00 -23.49 6.24
N THR A 502 -9.83 -23.09 6.72
CA THR A 502 -9.19 -21.83 6.29
C THR A 502 -8.87 -21.84 4.80
N PHE A 503 -8.55 -23.00 4.22
CA PHE A 503 -8.01 -23.14 2.87
C PHE A 503 -8.78 -24.12 1.96
N ASP A 504 -9.70 -24.94 2.46
CA ASP A 504 -10.41 -25.97 1.69
C ASP A 504 -11.45 -25.39 0.73
N GLN A 505 -11.86 -24.14 0.98
CA GLN A 505 -12.75 -23.35 0.14
C GLN A 505 -12.02 -22.10 -0.37
N VAL A 506 -12.21 -21.81 -1.65
CA VAL A 506 -11.65 -20.62 -2.30
C VAL A 506 -12.77 -19.76 -2.88
N ILE A 507 -12.59 -18.45 -2.83
CA ILE A 507 -13.51 -17.48 -3.39
C ILE A 507 -12.84 -16.75 -4.56
N PRO A 508 -13.57 -16.43 -5.64
CA PRO A 508 -13.06 -15.63 -6.73
C PRO A 508 -12.58 -14.27 -6.20
N TYR A 509 -11.41 -13.86 -6.65
CA TYR A 509 -10.84 -12.57 -6.29
C TYR A 509 -10.06 -11.99 -7.46
N ARG A 510 -9.94 -10.67 -7.53
CA ARG A 510 -9.22 -10.00 -8.60
C ARG A 510 -7.85 -9.52 -8.13
N PHE A 511 -6.82 -9.81 -8.91
CA PHE A 511 -5.47 -9.33 -8.72
C PHE A 511 -5.05 -8.55 -9.98
N ASP A 512 -4.99 -7.23 -9.90
CA ASP A 512 -4.88 -6.33 -11.06
C ASP A 512 -5.97 -6.62 -12.11
N ASP A 513 -5.55 -7.15 -13.26
CA ASP A 513 -6.38 -7.54 -14.39
C ASP A 513 -6.52 -9.08 -14.53
N VAL A 514 -6.09 -9.83 -13.51
CA VAL A 514 -6.16 -11.30 -13.48
C VAL A 514 -7.24 -11.75 -12.52
N ASP A 515 -8.17 -12.59 -13.00
CA ASP A 515 -9.13 -13.27 -12.15
C ASP A 515 -8.44 -14.48 -11.50
N THR A 516 -8.50 -14.57 -10.19
CA THR A 516 -7.81 -15.57 -9.37
C THR A 516 -8.67 -15.97 -8.18
N PHE A 517 -8.09 -16.62 -7.19
CA PHE A 517 -8.77 -17.04 -5.97
C PHE A 517 -7.97 -16.68 -4.72
N ILE A 518 -8.69 -16.42 -3.63
CA ILE A 518 -8.16 -16.38 -2.27
C ILE A 518 -8.93 -17.39 -1.40
N PRO A 519 -8.35 -17.92 -0.31
CA PRO A 519 -9.06 -18.85 0.59
C PRO A 519 -10.12 -18.10 1.39
N VAL A 520 -11.19 -18.79 1.76
CA VAL A 520 -12.27 -18.21 2.61
C VAL A 520 -11.71 -17.63 3.91
N GLY A 521 -10.72 -18.28 4.51
CA GLY A 521 -10.08 -17.85 5.75
C GLY A 521 -8.90 -16.87 5.56
N TYR A 522 -8.83 -16.11 4.46
CA TYR A 522 -7.70 -15.25 4.11
C TYR A 522 -7.33 -14.24 5.21
N GLU A 523 -8.31 -13.69 5.94
CA GLU A 523 -8.03 -12.74 7.01
C GLU A 523 -7.22 -13.36 8.15
N ALA A 524 -7.57 -14.58 8.58
CA ALA A 524 -6.83 -15.29 9.62
C ALA A 524 -5.39 -15.60 9.17
N PHE A 525 -5.21 -15.92 7.88
CA PHE A 525 -3.89 -16.15 7.30
C PHE A 525 -3.07 -14.86 7.27
N LEU A 526 -3.63 -13.76 6.76
CA LEU A 526 -2.95 -12.47 6.67
C LEU A 526 -2.58 -11.92 8.06
N LYS A 527 -3.47 -12.01 9.03
CA LYS A 527 -3.19 -11.63 10.43
C LYS A 527 -2.04 -12.45 11.04
N ALA A 528 -1.99 -13.74 10.79
CA ALA A 528 -0.89 -14.58 11.28
C ALA A 528 0.46 -14.25 10.64
N TRP A 529 0.45 -13.80 9.36
CA TRP A 529 1.68 -13.47 8.62
C TRP A 529 2.16 -12.04 8.86
N TYR A 530 1.24 -11.08 8.84
CA TYR A 530 1.54 -9.64 8.81
C TYR A 530 1.00 -8.88 10.02
N THR A 531 0.53 -9.57 11.06
CA THR A 531 -0.11 -9.04 12.27
C THR A 531 -1.54 -8.52 12.05
N ASP A 532 -2.21 -8.08 13.11
CA ASP A 532 -3.56 -7.52 13.02
C ASP A 532 -3.61 -6.24 12.16
N SER A 533 -2.48 -5.56 12.04
CA SER A 533 -2.32 -4.33 11.24
C SER A 533 -1.89 -4.61 9.78
N TYR A 534 -2.16 -5.80 9.22
CA TYR A 534 -1.73 -6.16 7.87
C TYR A 534 -2.26 -5.22 6.76
N MET A 535 -3.34 -4.52 7.05
CA MET A 535 -3.89 -3.51 6.14
C MET A 535 -3.16 -2.17 6.21
N ASP A 536 -2.34 -1.93 7.25
CA ASP A 536 -1.56 -0.70 7.35
C ASP A 536 -0.40 -0.72 6.38
N MET A 537 -0.09 0.47 5.85
CA MET A 537 1.07 0.62 4.99
C MET A 537 2.35 0.58 5.82
N LEU A 538 3.35 -0.12 5.32
CA LEU A 538 4.67 -0.08 5.92
C LEU A 538 5.29 1.33 5.81
N PRO A 539 6.11 1.76 6.77
CA PRO A 539 6.95 2.93 6.61
C PRO A 539 7.78 2.83 5.33
N LEU A 540 8.01 3.94 4.62
CA LEU A 540 8.76 3.93 3.35
C LEU A 540 10.16 3.34 3.45
N SER A 541 10.81 3.48 4.62
CA SER A 541 12.10 2.85 4.88
C SER A 541 12.07 1.31 4.80
N GLU A 542 10.88 0.72 4.89
CA GLU A 542 10.61 -0.71 4.82
C GLU A 542 9.94 -1.12 3.50
N GLN A 543 9.55 -0.15 2.65
CA GLN A 543 8.97 -0.37 1.33
C GLN A 543 10.09 -0.58 0.30
N ASN A 544 10.74 -1.73 0.36
CA ASN A 544 11.77 -2.10 -0.60
C ASN A 544 11.37 -3.40 -1.29
N PRO A 545 11.77 -3.61 -2.55
CA PRO A 545 11.62 -4.91 -3.19
C PRO A 545 12.21 -6.01 -2.31
N PHE A 546 11.52 -7.13 -2.23
CA PHE A 546 11.95 -8.23 -1.38
C PHE A 546 13.23 -8.89 -1.90
N HIS A 547 13.39 -8.93 -3.23
CA HIS A 547 14.52 -9.55 -3.87
C HIS A 547 15.60 -8.52 -4.24
N ASP A 548 16.76 -8.60 -3.59
CA ASP A 548 17.98 -7.88 -3.96
C ASP A 548 18.54 -8.46 -5.29
N TYR A 549 17.85 -8.21 -6.40
CA TYR A 549 18.35 -8.65 -7.69
C TYR A 549 19.33 -7.62 -8.29
N TYR A 550 20.42 -8.11 -8.82
CA TYR A 550 21.39 -7.28 -9.52
C TYR A 550 21.37 -7.51 -11.03
N ARG A 551 20.64 -8.50 -11.51
CA ARG A 551 20.44 -8.74 -12.94
C ARG A 551 19.01 -9.20 -13.22
N LEU A 552 18.32 -8.42 -14.04
CA LEU A 552 16.99 -8.70 -14.55
C LEU A 552 16.99 -8.52 -16.07
N ASP A 553 16.66 -9.60 -16.80
CA ASP A 553 16.42 -9.61 -18.23
C ASP A 553 15.01 -10.15 -18.47
N VAL A 554 14.17 -9.34 -19.08
CA VAL A 554 12.75 -9.66 -19.34
C VAL A 554 12.56 -10.37 -20.69
N GLY A 555 13.65 -10.63 -21.42
CA GLY A 555 13.62 -11.29 -22.72
C GLY A 555 13.28 -10.36 -23.89
N SER A 556 13.68 -10.78 -25.08
CA SER A 556 13.56 -9.99 -26.31
C SER A 556 12.13 -9.71 -26.77
N SER A 557 11.13 -10.39 -26.21
CA SER A 557 9.73 -10.20 -26.58
C SER A 557 9.09 -8.94 -25.98
N LEU A 558 9.72 -8.32 -24.98
CA LEU A 558 9.17 -7.18 -24.25
C LEU A 558 10.07 -5.93 -24.25
N ASP A 559 11.39 -6.07 -24.49
CA ASP A 559 12.30 -4.92 -24.60
C ASP A 559 13.58 -5.28 -25.36
N PRO A 560 13.73 -4.81 -26.62
CA PRO A 560 14.90 -5.11 -27.46
C PRO A 560 16.20 -4.40 -27.05
N GLU A 561 16.15 -3.39 -26.18
CA GLU A 561 17.32 -2.52 -25.90
C GLU A 561 17.90 -2.65 -24.50
N SER A 562 17.47 -3.60 -23.67
CA SER A 562 17.77 -3.56 -22.24
C SER A 562 18.78 -4.59 -21.72
N ASP A 563 20.02 -4.54 -22.16
CA ASP A 563 21.16 -5.11 -21.41
C ASP A 563 21.68 -4.07 -20.39
N ILE A 564 20.95 -3.87 -19.27
CA ILE A 564 21.41 -3.00 -18.20
C ILE A 564 21.80 -3.85 -16.99
N HIS A 565 23.09 -3.86 -16.68
CA HIS A 565 23.62 -4.41 -15.43
C HIS A 565 23.44 -3.38 -14.31
N PHE A 566 22.76 -3.76 -13.24
CA PHE A 566 22.66 -2.95 -12.03
C PHE A 566 23.59 -3.52 -10.96
N ASP A 567 24.52 -2.70 -10.47
CA ASP A 567 25.23 -2.96 -9.24
C ASP A 567 24.58 -2.12 -8.12
N TYR A 568 23.94 -2.78 -7.18
CA TYR A 568 23.16 -2.14 -6.13
C TYR A 568 24.02 -1.40 -5.08
N PHE A 569 25.33 -1.49 -5.16
CA PHE A 569 26.27 -0.89 -4.20
C PHE A 569 27.23 0.16 -4.77
N GLY A 570 26.86 0.80 -5.87
CA GLY A 570 27.44 2.10 -6.24
C GLY A 570 28.91 2.11 -6.64
N GLU A 571 29.47 1.05 -7.19
CA GLU A 571 30.72 1.12 -7.92
C GLU A 571 30.46 0.89 -9.42
N LEU A 572 30.49 2.00 -10.15
CA LEU A 572 30.61 1.97 -11.60
C LEU A 572 31.97 1.34 -11.96
N LYS A 573 31.94 0.19 -12.60
CA LYS A 573 33.07 -0.28 -13.40
C LYS A 573 32.82 -0.01 -14.87
#